data_7999c182b22e4ea96bc897a078c751e1
#
_entry.id   7999c182b22e4ea96bc897a078c751e1
#
_cell.length_a   1.000
_cell.length_b   1.000
_cell.length_c   1.000
_cell.angle_alpha   90.00
_cell.angle_beta   90.00
_cell.angle_gamma   90.00
#
_symmetry.space_group_name_H-M   'P 1'
#
loop_
_entity.id
_entity.type
_entity.pdbx_description
1 polymer ?
#
loop_
_entity_poly.entity_id
_entity_poly.type
_entity_poly.pdbx_seq_one_letter_code
_entity_poly.pdbx_strand_id
1 'polypeptide(L)'
;MSEKRGVDPGAVSFSERLAGSPLFAGLFRDGMALVDETATYLDGSGRLESKKLERGAGLVYATESLRLTNRLMHLASWLLLHRAVKEGEITLAQANKEKTKVSLAACEPGDAKALALLPAKLQELIARSAKLQTEVRRLDASMHAAAAAKVATDNPVSRQMGLLKAAFEANARRSGT
;
A
#
# COMPACT_ATOMS: atom_id res chain seq x y z
N MET A 1 -20.25 35.06 -12.03
CA MET A 1 -19.98 34.17 -13.17
C MET A 1 -18.99 33.10 -12.71
N SER A 2 -19.51 31.93 -12.34
CA SER A 2 -18.70 30.82 -11.80
C SER A 2 -18.24 29.95 -12.96
N GLU A 3 -16.96 29.98 -13.22
CA GLU A 3 -16.30 29.11 -14.20
C GLU A 3 -16.23 27.68 -13.66
N LYS A 4 -17.17 26.84 -14.08
CA LYS A 4 -17.07 25.39 -13.95
C LYS A 4 -15.88 24.92 -14.79
N ARG A 5 -14.74 24.71 -14.14
CA ARG A 5 -13.65 23.94 -14.75
C ARG A 5 -14.16 22.51 -15.00
N GLY A 6 -14.42 22.22 -16.26
CA GLY A 6 -14.84 20.90 -16.73
C GLY A 6 -13.79 19.86 -16.36
N VAL A 7 -14.20 18.93 -15.53
CA VAL A 7 -13.47 17.67 -15.31
C VAL A 7 -13.68 16.85 -16.58
N ASP A 8 -12.60 16.61 -17.29
CA ASP A 8 -12.57 15.78 -18.50
C ASP A 8 -13.05 14.35 -18.15
N PRO A 9 -14.20 13.86 -18.64
CA PRO A 9 -14.78 12.57 -18.22
C PRO A 9 -14.04 11.34 -18.79
N GLY A 10 -12.89 11.53 -19.44
CA GLY A 10 -12.18 10.46 -20.16
C GLY A 10 -10.93 9.88 -19.49
N ALA A 11 -10.45 10.44 -18.39
CA ALA A 11 -9.21 10.00 -17.78
C ALA A 11 -9.43 9.46 -16.36
N VAL A 12 -10.11 8.32 -16.24
CA VAL A 12 -10.04 7.52 -14.99
C VAL A 12 -8.57 7.25 -14.70
N SER A 13 -8.07 7.74 -13.56
CA SER A 13 -6.66 7.60 -13.21
C SER A 13 -6.31 6.11 -13.12
N PHE A 14 -5.07 5.74 -13.45
CA PHE A 14 -4.60 4.35 -13.30
C PHE A 14 -4.84 3.84 -11.87
N SER A 15 -4.69 4.72 -10.87
CA SER A 15 -4.93 4.43 -9.47
C SER A 15 -6.40 4.07 -9.17
N GLU A 16 -7.36 4.78 -9.78
CA GLU A 16 -8.80 4.47 -9.65
C GLU A 16 -9.14 3.16 -10.33
N ARG A 17 -8.56 2.89 -11.51
CA ARG A 17 -8.72 1.61 -12.21
C ARG A 17 -8.12 0.46 -11.42
N LEU A 18 -6.99 0.66 -10.77
CA LEU A 18 -6.33 -0.35 -9.95
C LEU A 18 -7.11 -0.61 -8.64
N ALA A 19 -7.62 0.45 -7.99
CA ALA A 19 -8.51 0.32 -6.83
C ALA A 19 -9.85 -0.37 -7.19
N GLY A 20 -10.29 -0.27 -8.46
CA GLY A 20 -11.43 -1.00 -9.01
C GLY A 20 -11.14 -2.43 -9.45
N SER A 21 -9.88 -2.86 -9.42
CA SER A 21 -9.48 -4.16 -9.96
C SER A 21 -9.90 -5.35 -9.09
N PRO A 22 -10.09 -6.54 -9.68
CA PRO A 22 -10.32 -7.77 -8.92
C PRO A 22 -9.16 -8.10 -7.95
N LEU A 23 -7.93 -7.71 -8.30
CA LEU A 23 -6.75 -7.87 -7.46
C LEU A 23 -6.91 -7.09 -6.15
N PHE A 24 -7.29 -5.81 -6.21
CA PHE A 24 -7.53 -5.00 -5.02
C PHE A 24 -8.68 -5.55 -4.17
N ALA A 25 -9.78 -5.98 -4.83
CA ALA A 25 -10.91 -6.59 -4.12
C ALA A 25 -10.51 -7.86 -3.36
N GLY A 26 -9.64 -8.68 -3.96
CA GLY A 26 -9.05 -9.86 -3.30
C GLY A 26 -8.20 -9.46 -2.09
N LEU A 27 -7.25 -8.53 -2.27
CA LEU A 27 -6.40 -8.05 -1.19
C LEU A 27 -7.19 -7.42 -0.04
N PHE A 28 -8.25 -6.66 -0.35
CA PHE A 28 -9.12 -6.07 0.65
C PHE A 28 -9.82 -7.15 1.48
N ARG A 29 -10.46 -8.12 0.82
CA ARG A 29 -11.15 -9.22 1.49
C ARG A 29 -10.20 -10.02 2.37
N ASP A 30 -9.05 -10.43 1.82
CA ASP A 30 -8.09 -11.28 2.51
C ASP A 30 -7.41 -10.52 3.67
N GLY A 31 -7.17 -9.21 3.49
CA GLY A 31 -6.65 -8.33 4.52
C GLY A 31 -7.60 -8.16 5.70
N MET A 32 -8.87 -7.87 5.44
CA MET A 32 -9.88 -7.70 6.50
C MET A 32 -10.16 -9.03 7.21
N ALA A 33 -10.19 -10.15 6.49
CA ALA A 33 -10.31 -11.47 7.09
C ALA A 33 -9.12 -11.79 8.01
N LEU A 34 -7.90 -11.41 7.61
CA LEU A 34 -6.70 -11.61 8.45
C LEU A 34 -6.72 -10.75 9.72
N VAL A 35 -7.25 -9.52 9.64
CA VAL A 35 -7.46 -8.65 10.81
C VAL A 35 -8.41 -9.32 11.81
N ASP A 36 -9.58 -9.77 11.33
CA ASP A 36 -10.61 -10.41 12.16
C ASP A 36 -10.10 -11.71 12.79
N GLU A 37 -9.46 -12.57 12.00
CA GLU A 37 -8.85 -13.82 12.48
C GLU A 37 -7.79 -13.56 13.54
N THR A 38 -6.95 -12.53 13.35
CA THR A 38 -5.90 -12.18 14.32
C THR A 38 -6.49 -11.67 15.62
N ALA A 39 -7.50 -10.78 15.56
CA ALA A 39 -8.19 -10.27 16.74
C ALA A 39 -8.84 -11.42 17.52
N THR A 40 -9.57 -12.29 16.83
CA THR A 40 -10.22 -13.47 17.44
C THR A 40 -9.19 -14.40 18.10
N TYR A 41 -8.05 -14.64 17.46
CA TYR A 41 -6.99 -15.47 18.02
C TYR A 41 -6.37 -14.83 19.28
N LEU A 42 -5.99 -13.56 19.22
CA LEU A 42 -5.31 -12.86 20.32
C LEU A 42 -6.22 -12.71 21.55
N ASP A 43 -7.51 -12.49 21.37
CA ASP A 43 -8.48 -12.39 22.46
C ASP A 43 -8.93 -13.75 23.00
N GLY A 44 -8.83 -14.79 22.17
CA GLY A 44 -9.27 -16.16 22.46
C GLY A 44 -8.14 -17.10 22.84
N SER A 45 -7.88 -18.06 21.96
CA SER A 45 -6.91 -19.15 22.17
C SER A 45 -5.49 -18.66 22.38
N GLY A 46 -5.06 -17.63 21.66
CA GLY A 46 -3.73 -17.05 21.81
C GLY A 46 -3.47 -16.50 23.20
N ARG A 47 -4.47 -15.90 23.84
CA ARG A 47 -4.38 -15.45 25.23
C ARG A 47 -4.22 -16.61 26.22
N LEU A 48 -4.82 -17.76 25.93
CA LEU A 48 -4.66 -18.95 26.76
C LEU A 48 -3.29 -19.62 26.55
N GLU A 49 -2.83 -19.65 25.31
CA GLU A 49 -1.51 -20.18 24.95
C GLU A 49 -0.38 -19.34 25.55
N SER A 50 -0.49 -18.00 25.49
CA SER A 50 0.52 -17.09 26.03
C SER A 50 0.78 -17.29 27.53
N LYS A 51 -0.24 -17.66 28.32
CA LYS A 51 -0.12 -17.93 29.75
C LYS A 51 0.68 -19.20 30.08
N LYS A 52 0.83 -20.11 29.10
CA LYS A 52 1.57 -21.37 29.26
C LYS A 52 3.04 -21.23 28.82
N LEU A 53 3.41 -20.11 28.23
CA LEU A 53 4.77 -19.87 27.75
C LEU A 53 5.70 -19.55 28.92
N GLU A 54 6.94 -20.00 28.81
CA GLU A 54 8.00 -19.56 29.70
C GLU A 54 8.23 -18.03 29.58
N ARG A 55 8.80 -17.42 30.61
CA ARG A 55 8.96 -15.95 30.70
C ARG A 55 9.60 -15.33 29.47
N GLY A 56 10.66 -15.97 28.92
CA GLY A 56 11.33 -15.48 27.72
C GLY A 56 10.45 -15.53 26.49
N ALA A 57 9.80 -16.68 26.25
CA ALA A 57 8.85 -16.87 25.15
C ALA A 57 7.61 -15.98 25.30
N GLY A 58 7.14 -15.74 26.52
CA GLY A 58 6.04 -14.81 26.81
C GLY A 58 6.35 -13.37 26.41
N LEU A 59 7.59 -12.90 26.62
CA LEU A 59 8.03 -11.58 26.16
C LEU A 59 8.08 -11.48 24.64
N VAL A 60 8.59 -12.52 23.97
CA VAL A 60 8.59 -12.60 22.51
C VAL A 60 7.15 -12.59 21.97
N TYR A 61 6.25 -13.36 22.59
CA TYR A 61 4.83 -13.38 22.24
C TYR A 61 4.20 -11.98 22.31
N ALA A 62 4.40 -11.26 23.41
CA ALA A 62 3.86 -9.92 23.58
C ALA A 62 4.41 -8.95 22.52
N THR A 63 5.72 -8.99 22.27
CA THR A 63 6.39 -8.13 21.29
C THR A 63 5.89 -8.40 19.86
N GLU A 64 5.84 -9.66 19.46
CA GLU A 64 5.42 -10.05 18.12
C GLU A 64 3.92 -9.86 17.89
N SER A 65 3.08 -10.08 18.91
CA SER A 65 1.65 -9.75 18.85
C SER A 65 1.43 -8.25 18.63
N LEU A 66 2.18 -7.39 19.32
CA LEU A 66 2.11 -5.94 19.12
C LEU A 66 2.57 -5.54 17.71
N ARG A 67 3.68 -6.12 17.21
CA ARG A 67 4.18 -5.87 15.85
C ARG A 67 3.17 -6.31 14.80
N LEU A 68 2.56 -7.48 14.97
CA LEU A 68 1.51 -8.01 14.10
C LEU A 68 0.30 -7.08 14.06
N THR A 69 -0.19 -6.66 15.23
CA THR A 69 -1.34 -5.75 15.35
C THR A 69 -1.05 -4.40 14.66
N ASN A 70 0.11 -3.80 14.90
CA ASN A 70 0.50 -2.54 14.26
C ASN A 70 0.60 -2.69 12.73
N ARG A 71 1.19 -3.78 12.24
CA ARG A 71 1.27 -4.07 10.80
C ARG A 71 -0.13 -4.17 10.19
N LEU A 72 -1.02 -4.94 10.80
CA LEU A 72 -2.38 -5.13 10.31
C LEU A 72 -3.19 -3.83 10.35
N MET A 73 -3.02 -3.01 11.38
CA MET A 73 -3.66 -1.70 11.47
C MET A 73 -3.25 -0.78 10.32
N HIS A 74 -1.96 -0.73 9.97
CA HIS A 74 -1.47 0.05 8.84
C HIS A 74 -1.98 -0.49 7.50
N LEU A 75 -2.00 -1.81 7.33
CA LEU A 75 -2.52 -2.46 6.13
C LEU A 75 -4.02 -2.20 5.95
N ALA A 76 -4.80 -2.36 7.01
CA ALA A 76 -6.23 -2.07 7.01
C ALA A 76 -6.51 -0.59 6.68
N SER A 77 -5.77 0.34 7.27
CA SER A 77 -5.89 1.77 6.99
C SER A 77 -5.61 2.07 5.51
N TRP A 78 -4.56 1.48 4.93
CA TRP A 78 -4.25 1.64 3.51
C TRP A 78 -5.37 1.09 2.61
N LEU A 79 -5.85 -0.11 2.91
CA LEU A 79 -6.92 -0.77 2.16
C LEU A 79 -8.23 0.03 2.22
N LEU A 80 -8.60 0.54 3.40
CA LEU A 80 -9.81 1.36 3.59
C LEU A 80 -9.72 2.70 2.87
N LEU A 81 -8.57 3.38 2.90
CA LEU A 81 -8.36 4.63 2.16
C LEU A 81 -8.56 4.43 0.64
N HIS A 82 -7.98 3.38 0.08
CA HIS A 82 -8.11 3.11 -1.35
C HIS A 82 -9.51 2.62 -1.73
N ARG A 83 -10.21 1.94 -0.83
CA ARG A 83 -11.61 1.60 -1.02
C ARG A 83 -12.48 2.86 -1.04
N ALA A 84 -12.29 3.78 -0.11
CA ALA A 84 -13.02 5.05 -0.08
C ALA A 84 -12.80 5.90 -1.36
N VAL A 85 -11.58 5.87 -1.93
CA VAL A 85 -11.32 6.48 -3.26
C VAL A 85 -12.12 5.80 -4.37
N LYS A 86 -12.17 4.47 -4.37
CA LYS A 86 -12.94 3.70 -5.36
C LYS A 86 -14.44 4.01 -5.27
N GLU A 87 -14.97 4.14 -4.06
CA GLU A 87 -16.38 4.44 -3.80
C GLU A 87 -16.70 5.93 -4.02
N GLY A 88 -15.68 6.77 -4.31
CA GLY A 88 -15.85 8.21 -4.56
C GLY A 88 -16.09 9.05 -3.31
N GLU A 89 -15.91 8.47 -2.12
CA GLU A 89 -16.11 9.15 -0.83
C GLU A 89 -15.00 10.19 -0.57
N ILE A 90 -13.78 9.89 -1.01
CA ILE A 90 -12.63 10.79 -0.91
C ILE A 90 -11.87 10.86 -2.23
N THR A 91 -11.18 11.98 -2.46
CA THR A 91 -10.29 12.10 -3.62
C THR A 91 -8.96 11.39 -3.40
N LEU A 92 -8.28 11.00 -4.48
CA LEU A 92 -6.94 10.42 -4.40
C LEU A 92 -5.94 11.36 -3.69
N ALA A 93 -6.09 12.67 -3.88
CA ALA A 93 -5.25 13.67 -3.20
C ALA A 93 -5.45 13.65 -1.67
N GLN A 94 -6.69 13.52 -1.22
CA GLN A 94 -7.02 13.36 0.21
C GLN A 94 -6.47 12.04 0.75
N ALA A 95 -6.66 10.93 0.03
CA ALA A 95 -6.12 9.62 0.41
C ALA A 95 -4.59 9.66 0.56
N ASN A 96 -3.87 10.29 -0.38
CA ASN A 96 -2.42 10.44 -0.30
C ASN A 96 -1.97 11.28 0.90
N LYS A 97 -2.72 12.32 1.27
CA LYS A 97 -2.45 13.12 2.47
C LYS A 97 -2.64 12.31 3.75
N GLU A 98 -3.70 11.54 3.85
CA GLU A 98 -3.92 10.66 5.00
C GLU A 98 -2.92 9.49 5.05
N LYS A 99 -2.52 8.98 3.89
CA LYS A 99 -1.53 7.92 3.75
C LYS A 99 -0.15 8.29 4.33
N THR A 100 0.25 9.56 4.32
CA THR A 100 1.52 9.98 4.96
C THR A 100 1.57 9.62 6.45
N LYS A 101 0.41 9.42 7.08
CA LYS A 101 0.27 8.99 8.47
C LYS A 101 0.35 7.46 8.63
N VAL A 102 0.25 6.71 7.52
CA VAL A 102 0.24 5.24 7.50
C VAL A 102 1.61 4.73 7.08
N SER A 103 2.35 4.14 8.01
CA SER A 103 3.67 3.56 7.70
C SER A 103 3.52 2.15 7.15
N LEU A 104 3.81 1.99 5.85
CA LEU A 104 3.98 0.69 5.22
C LEU A 104 5.45 0.20 5.27
N ALA A 105 6.29 0.83 6.09
CA ALA A 105 7.68 0.42 6.25
C ALA A 105 7.77 -1.08 6.58
N ALA A 106 8.77 -1.75 6.03
CA ALA A 106 9.05 -3.12 6.42
C ALA A 106 9.37 -3.13 7.92
N CYS A 107 8.59 -3.87 8.68
CA CYS A 107 8.98 -4.18 10.04
C CYS A 107 10.17 -5.15 9.93
N GLU A 108 11.26 -4.87 10.66
CA GLU A 108 12.39 -5.79 10.75
C GLU A 108 11.86 -7.19 11.07
N PRO A 109 12.27 -8.22 10.31
CA PRO A 109 11.88 -9.59 10.63
C PRO A 109 12.37 -9.91 12.04
N GLY A 110 11.51 -10.47 12.89
CA GLY A 110 11.91 -10.96 14.19
C GLY A 110 13.01 -12.02 14.06
N ASP A 111 13.82 -12.18 15.09
CA ASP A 111 14.80 -13.26 15.13
C ASP A 111 14.11 -14.62 14.92
N ALA A 112 14.56 -15.37 13.90
CA ALA A 112 13.96 -16.66 13.54
C ALA A 112 13.96 -17.66 14.70
N LYS A 113 14.98 -17.62 15.57
CA LYS A 113 15.04 -18.46 16.77
C LYS A 113 13.99 -18.06 17.79
N ALA A 114 13.78 -16.76 17.96
CA ALA A 114 12.75 -16.25 18.87
C ALA A 114 11.35 -16.57 18.34
N LEU A 115 11.11 -16.43 17.04
CA LEU A 115 9.82 -16.77 16.39
C LEU A 115 9.48 -18.26 16.55
N ALA A 116 10.48 -19.15 16.55
CA ALA A 116 10.26 -20.58 16.73
C ALA A 116 9.71 -20.96 18.14
N LEU A 117 9.83 -20.06 19.12
CA LEU A 117 9.26 -20.25 20.46
C LEU A 117 7.77 -19.91 20.55
N LEU A 118 7.21 -19.30 19.51
CA LEU A 118 5.83 -18.84 19.49
C LEU A 118 4.87 -19.98 19.14
N PRO A 119 3.60 -19.90 19.56
CA PRO A 119 2.56 -20.81 19.09
C PRO A 119 2.47 -20.82 17.57
N ALA A 120 2.26 -22.00 16.99
CA ALA A 120 2.23 -22.20 15.54
C ALA A 120 1.23 -21.27 14.84
N LYS A 121 0.07 -21.03 15.45
CA LYS A 121 -0.95 -20.14 14.92
C LYS A 121 -0.47 -18.69 14.84
N LEU A 122 0.25 -18.21 15.85
CA LEU A 122 0.81 -16.85 15.81
C LEU A 122 1.88 -16.72 14.73
N GLN A 123 2.74 -17.74 14.58
CA GLN A 123 3.75 -17.76 13.49
C GLN A 123 3.07 -17.71 12.11
N GLU A 124 2.00 -18.47 11.89
CA GLU A 124 1.21 -18.44 10.64
C GLU A 124 0.65 -17.04 10.35
N LEU A 125 0.01 -16.41 11.34
CA LEU A 125 -0.56 -15.07 11.21
C LEU A 125 0.50 -14.03 10.90
N ILE A 126 1.67 -14.09 11.55
CA ILE A 126 2.82 -13.22 11.26
C ILE A 126 3.27 -13.40 9.80
N ALA A 127 3.45 -14.64 9.34
CA ALA A 127 3.89 -14.92 7.97
C ALA A 127 2.88 -14.41 6.93
N ARG A 128 1.58 -14.67 7.14
CA ARG A 128 0.51 -14.19 6.24
C ARG A 128 0.45 -12.66 6.20
N SER A 129 0.61 -11.99 7.33
CA SER A 129 0.63 -10.52 7.39
C SER A 129 1.82 -9.92 6.64
N ALA A 130 2.99 -10.55 6.72
CA ALA A 130 4.18 -10.11 6.00
C ALA A 130 4.04 -10.28 4.48
N LYS A 131 3.42 -11.39 4.04
CA LYS A 131 3.09 -11.61 2.63
C LYS A 131 2.12 -10.54 2.12
N LEU A 132 1.02 -10.31 2.84
CA LEU A 132 0.04 -9.26 2.50
C LEU A 132 0.70 -7.87 2.43
N GLN A 133 1.58 -7.54 3.38
CA GLN A 133 2.33 -6.28 3.36
C GLN A 133 3.17 -6.14 2.09
N THR A 134 3.82 -7.21 1.66
CA THR A 134 4.62 -7.20 0.43
C THR A 134 3.77 -6.94 -0.80
N GLU A 135 2.59 -7.55 -0.89
CA GLU A 135 1.65 -7.37 -1.99
C GLU A 135 1.09 -5.95 -2.03
N VAL A 136 0.66 -5.42 -0.86
CA VAL A 136 0.19 -4.04 -0.72
C VAL A 136 1.27 -3.04 -1.11
N ARG A 137 2.52 -3.23 -0.68
CA ARG A 137 3.64 -2.35 -1.04
C ARG A 137 3.93 -2.35 -2.54
N ARG A 138 3.86 -3.51 -3.20
CA ARG A 138 4.01 -3.59 -4.67
C ARG A 138 2.91 -2.82 -5.39
N LEU A 139 1.68 -2.98 -4.94
CA LEU A 139 0.53 -2.28 -5.49
C LEU A 139 0.67 -0.76 -5.28
N ASP A 140 1.05 -0.34 -4.09
CA ASP A 140 1.30 1.05 -3.72
C ASP A 140 2.39 1.69 -4.59
N ALA A 141 3.50 1.01 -4.79
CA ALA A 141 4.59 1.47 -5.64
C ALA A 141 4.14 1.63 -7.11
N SER A 142 3.34 0.69 -7.64
CA SER A 142 2.82 0.77 -9.01
C SER A 142 1.85 1.95 -9.20
N MET A 143 1.03 2.26 -8.19
CA MET A 143 0.14 3.41 -8.19
C MET A 143 0.92 4.73 -8.21
N HIS A 144 2.01 4.83 -7.45
CA HIS A 144 2.86 6.00 -7.41
C HIS A 144 3.65 6.20 -8.71
N ALA A 145 4.22 5.14 -9.27
CA ALA A 145 4.94 5.20 -10.54
C ALA A 145 4.04 5.67 -11.67
N ALA A 146 2.79 5.19 -11.73
CA ALA A 146 1.82 5.61 -12.72
C ALA A 146 1.38 7.08 -12.54
N ALA A 147 1.24 7.55 -11.30
CA ALA A 147 0.93 8.94 -11.01
C ALA A 147 2.08 9.88 -11.41
N ALA A 148 3.32 9.50 -11.12
CA ALA A 148 4.51 10.26 -11.52
C ALA A 148 4.69 10.33 -13.04
N ALA A 149 4.46 9.23 -13.75
CA ALA A 149 4.50 9.19 -15.22
C ALA A 149 3.44 10.12 -15.85
N LYS A 150 2.23 10.16 -15.28
CA LYS A 150 1.17 11.06 -15.75
C LYS A 150 1.55 12.53 -15.55
N VAL A 151 2.12 12.90 -14.42
CA VAL A 151 2.58 14.27 -14.15
C VAL A 151 3.69 14.67 -15.14
N ALA A 152 4.61 13.77 -15.45
CA ALA A 152 5.70 14.02 -16.40
C ALA A 152 5.17 14.23 -17.83
N THR A 153 4.13 13.50 -18.27
CA THR A 153 3.53 13.65 -19.60
C THR A 153 2.62 14.87 -19.71
N ASP A 154 2.05 15.33 -18.61
CA ASP A 154 1.12 16.48 -18.59
C ASP A 154 1.84 17.83 -18.36
N ASN A 155 3.16 17.81 -18.18
CA ASN A 155 3.96 19.02 -17.99
C ASN A 155 4.16 19.75 -19.34
N PRO A 156 3.55 20.94 -19.54
CA PRO A 156 3.66 21.68 -20.80
C PRO A 156 5.10 22.09 -21.12
N VAL A 157 5.94 22.29 -20.10
CA VAL A 157 7.37 22.61 -20.28
C VAL A 157 8.14 21.41 -20.87
N SER A 158 7.87 20.19 -20.38
CA SER A 158 8.48 18.97 -20.94
C SER A 158 8.07 18.76 -22.41
N ARG A 159 6.82 19.07 -22.75
CA ARG A 159 6.34 19.01 -24.14
C ARG A 159 7.05 20.06 -25.02
N GLN A 160 7.20 21.29 -24.52
CA GLN A 160 7.92 22.35 -25.23
C GLN A 160 9.40 22.03 -25.39
N MET A 161 10.06 21.52 -24.37
CA MET A 161 11.46 21.04 -24.44
C MET A 161 11.62 19.91 -25.46
N GLY A 162 10.68 18.97 -25.53
CA GLY A 162 10.68 17.90 -26.53
C GLY A 162 10.57 18.44 -27.95
N LEU A 163 9.70 19.41 -28.19
CA LEU A 163 9.55 20.09 -29.49
C LEU A 163 10.81 20.90 -29.88
N LEU A 164 11.40 21.63 -28.94
CA LEU A 164 12.65 22.34 -29.13
C LEU A 164 13.80 21.40 -29.49
N LYS A 165 13.97 20.30 -28.73
CA LYS A 165 14.97 19.29 -29.02
C LYS A 165 14.80 18.69 -30.43
N ALA A 166 13.59 18.31 -30.80
CA ALA A 166 13.28 17.81 -32.14
C ALA A 166 13.59 18.83 -33.26
N ALA A 167 13.28 20.13 -33.02
CA ALA A 167 13.59 21.18 -33.94
C ALA A 167 15.09 21.40 -34.11
N PHE A 168 15.86 21.37 -33.04
CA PHE A 168 17.32 21.46 -33.10
C PHE A 168 17.97 20.26 -33.81
N GLU A 169 17.50 19.05 -33.55
CA GLU A 169 17.97 17.83 -34.23
C GLU A 169 17.64 17.86 -35.73
N ALA A 170 16.45 18.35 -36.10
CA ALA A 170 16.08 18.51 -37.51
C ALA A 170 16.93 19.59 -38.23
N ASN A 171 17.26 20.68 -37.53
CA ASN A 171 18.11 21.74 -38.11
C ASN A 171 19.58 21.29 -38.23
N ALA A 172 20.10 20.55 -37.24
CA ALA A 172 21.46 19.97 -37.29
C ALA A 172 21.64 19.01 -38.50
N ARG A 173 20.60 18.22 -38.83
CA ARG A 173 20.62 17.34 -40.02
C ARG A 173 20.57 18.10 -41.34
N ARG A 174 20.00 19.31 -41.35
CA ARG A 174 19.96 20.16 -42.56
C ARG A 174 21.26 20.94 -42.82
N SER A 175 22.04 21.21 -41.75
CA SER A 175 23.28 21.98 -41.84
C SER A 175 24.53 21.11 -42.06
N GLY A 176 24.37 19.78 -42.11
CA GLY A 176 25.46 18.82 -42.34
C GLY A 176 25.53 18.23 -43.74
N THR A 177 24.82 18.84 -44.73
CA THR A 177 24.91 18.53 -46.15
C THR A 177 25.45 19.76 -46.87
#